data_3063063e73b7e588d9ac045288997001
#
_entry.id   3063063e73b7e588d9ac045288997001
#
_cell.length_a   1.000
_cell.length_b   1.000
_cell.length_c   1.000
_cell.angle_alpha   90.00
_cell.angle_beta   90.00
_cell.angle_gamma   90.00
#
_symmetry.space_group_name_H-M   'P 1'
#
loop_
_entity.id
_entity.type
_entity.pdbx_description
1 polymer ?
#
loop_
_entity_poly.entity_id
_entity_poly.type
_entity_poly.pdbx_seq_one_letter_code
_entity_poly.pdbx_strand_id
1 'polypeptide(L)' 'MDDLDIGDLIEVKKSNDLSPTLRFFYNKQGMIVRLVSESMRADKIFMREWEILFAHGKRGVFKDYELILISKTTDHKK' A
#
# COMPACT_ATOMS: atom_id res chain seq x y z
N MET A 1 -4.25 12.24 10.35
CA MET A 1 -3.75 11.51 9.18
C MET A 1 -3.58 10.05 9.54
N ASP A 2 -4.09 9.17 8.71
CA ASP A 2 -4.09 7.76 9.03
C ASP A 2 -2.87 7.08 8.48
N ASP A 3 -2.15 6.39 9.35
CA ASP A 3 -1.05 5.56 8.90
C ASP A 3 -1.57 4.23 8.42
N LEU A 4 -0.90 3.67 7.43
CA LEU A 4 -1.24 2.36 6.93
C LEU A 4 -0.69 1.28 7.85
N ASP A 5 -1.38 0.16 7.91
CA ASP A 5 -0.99 -0.97 8.74
C ASP A 5 -1.31 -2.27 8.05
N ILE A 6 -0.68 -3.34 8.51
CA ILE A 6 -0.99 -4.67 8.02
C ILE A 6 -2.46 -4.96 8.34
N GLY A 7 -3.16 -5.48 7.34
CA GLY A 7 -4.59 -5.77 7.46
C GLY A 7 -5.50 -4.71 6.88
N ASP A 8 -4.97 -3.54 6.58
CA ASP A 8 -5.77 -2.46 6.00
C ASP A 8 -6.15 -2.78 4.57
N LEU A 9 -7.35 -2.38 4.20
CA LEU A 9 -7.81 -2.46 2.81
C LEU A 9 -7.44 -1.16 2.10
N ILE A 10 -6.80 -1.29 0.97
CA ILE A 10 -6.32 -0.13 0.21
C ILE A 10 -6.68 -0.26 -1.26
N GLU A 11 -6.53 0.84 -1.97
CA GLU A 11 -6.66 0.88 -3.42
C GLU A 11 -5.42 1.51 -4.00
N VAL A 12 -4.92 0.98 -5.11
CA VAL A 12 -3.74 1.51 -5.78
C VAL A 12 -4.14 2.78 -6.53
N LYS A 13 -3.47 3.87 -6.19
CA LYS A 13 -3.74 5.17 -6.80
C LYS A 13 -3.17 5.20 -8.21
N LYS A 14 -3.95 5.70 -9.16
CA LYS A 14 -3.46 5.90 -10.52
C LYS A 14 -2.38 6.97 -10.50
N SER A 15 -1.25 6.68 -11.14
CA SER A 15 -0.13 7.60 -11.18
C SER A 15 0.59 7.45 -12.52
N ASN A 16 1.00 8.57 -13.08
CA ASN A 16 1.74 8.55 -14.32
C ASN A 16 3.17 8.07 -14.12
N ASP A 17 3.61 8.01 -12.88
CA ASP A 17 4.99 7.64 -12.58
C ASP A 17 5.19 6.14 -12.41
N LEU A 18 4.12 5.37 -12.38
CA LEU A 18 4.25 3.93 -12.21
C LEU A 18 4.74 3.29 -13.50
N SER A 19 5.57 2.27 -13.32
CA SER A 19 6.04 1.50 -14.47
C SER A 19 4.85 0.80 -15.15
N PRO A 20 4.98 0.44 -16.42
CA PRO A 20 3.91 -0.29 -17.10
C PRO A 20 3.47 -1.55 -16.38
N THR A 21 4.39 -2.23 -15.71
CA THR A 21 4.07 -3.43 -14.95
C THR A 21 3.06 -3.13 -13.84
N LEU A 22 3.21 -1.98 -13.18
CA LEU A 22 2.34 -1.62 -12.07
C LEU A 22 1.00 -1.06 -12.52
N ARG A 23 0.89 -0.67 -13.78
CA ARG A 23 -0.39 -0.16 -14.30
C ARG A 23 -1.50 -1.18 -14.19
N PHE A 24 -1.15 -2.45 -14.20
CA PHE A 24 -2.14 -3.52 -14.04
C PHE A 24 -2.91 -3.35 -12.73
N PHE A 25 -2.30 -2.74 -11.72
CA PHE A 25 -2.90 -2.62 -10.40
C PHE A 25 -3.67 -1.32 -10.19
N TYR A 26 -3.70 -0.45 -11.18
CA TYR A 26 -4.44 0.82 -11.03
C TYR A 26 -5.88 0.54 -10.64
N ASN A 27 -6.35 1.26 -9.63
CA ASN A 27 -7.73 1.17 -9.14
C ASN A 27 -8.10 -0.21 -8.61
N LYS A 28 -7.12 -1.08 -8.40
CA LYS A 28 -7.37 -2.38 -7.79
C LYS A 28 -7.29 -2.24 -6.29
N GLN A 29 -8.14 -2.98 -5.59
CA GLN A 29 -8.14 -2.99 -4.15
C GLN A 29 -7.47 -4.25 -3.64
N GLY A 30 -6.81 -4.12 -2.50
CA GLY A 30 -6.14 -5.24 -1.90
C GLY A 30 -5.89 -4.99 -0.43
N MET A 31 -5.32 -5.98 0.24
CA MET A 31 -5.04 -5.91 1.65
C MET A 31 -3.54 -5.87 1.89
N ILE A 32 -3.11 -5.00 2.79
CA ILE A 32 -1.70 -4.96 3.19
C ILE A 32 -1.39 -6.21 3.99
N VAL A 33 -0.41 -6.99 3.53
CA VAL A 33 -0.07 -8.24 4.21
C VAL A 33 1.30 -8.20 4.85
N ARG A 34 2.19 -7.27 4.43
CA ARG A 34 3.53 -7.25 4.98
C ARG A 34 4.18 -5.88 4.76
N LEU A 35 4.98 -5.44 5.73
CA LEU A 35 5.85 -4.28 5.55
C LEU A 35 7.15 -4.78 4.93
N VAL A 36 7.47 -4.28 3.75
CA VAL A 36 8.64 -4.72 3.01
C VAL A 36 9.87 -3.94 3.43
N SER A 37 9.75 -2.63 3.54
CA SER A 37 10.87 -1.81 3.95
C SER A 37 10.41 -0.48 4.52
N GLU A 38 11.27 0.12 5.32
CA GLU A 38 11.09 1.46 5.84
C GLU A 38 12.39 2.21 5.63
N SER A 39 12.30 3.47 5.23
CA SER A 39 13.50 4.29 5.09
C SER A 39 13.15 5.74 5.34
N MET A 40 14.17 6.50 5.74
CA MET A 40 14.07 7.93 5.94
C MET A 40 14.82 8.60 4.81
N ARG A 41 14.17 9.47 4.06
CA ARG A 41 14.83 10.20 2.99
C ARG A 41 15.62 11.35 3.57
N ALA A 42 16.51 11.90 2.75
CA ALA A 42 17.36 13.01 3.16
C ALA A 42 16.54 14.23 3.59
N ASP A 43 15.35 14.39 3.05
CA ASP A 43 14.44 15.48 3.42
C ASP A 43 13.60 15.14 4.64
N LYS A 44 13.94 14.05 5.32
CA LYS A 44 13.29 13.58 6.54
C LYS A 44 11.87 13.09 6.32
N ILE A 45 11.52 12.76 5.09
CA ILE A 45 10.24 12.13 4.81
C ILE A 45 10.40 10.63 4.99
N PHE A 46 9.61 10.07 5.89
CA PHE A 46 9.61 8.64 6.15
C PHE A 46 8.86 7.93 5.02
N MET A 47 9.46 6.88 4.50
CA MET A 47 8.86 6.15 3.40
C MET A 47 8.81 4.68 3.74
N ARG A 48 7.64 4.08 3.52
CA ARG A 48 7.45 2.65 3.71
C ARG A 48 6.98 2.02 2.41
N GLU A 49 7.39 0.77 2.23
CA GLU A 49 6.91 -0.03 1.11
C GLU A 49 6.15 -1.22 1.68
N TRP A 50 4.99 -1.48 1.09
CA TRP A 50 4.08 -2.51 1.58
C TRP A 50 3.83 -3.55 0.51
N GLU A 51 3.73 -4.80 0.94
CA GLU A 51 3.27 -5.86 0.06
C GLU A 51 1.76 -5.97 0.17
N ILE A 52 1.11 -5.93 -0.98
CA ILE A 52 -0.35 -5.93 -1.06
C ILE A 52 -0.81 -7.21 -1.72
N LEU A 53 -1.80 -7.86 -1.13
CA LEU A 53 -2.43 -9.04 -1.71
C LEU A 53 -3.73 -8.63 -2.37
N PHE A 54 -3.82 -8.87 -3.66
CA PHE A 54 -5.01 -8.52 -4.45
C PHE A 54 -5.87 -9.76 -4.68
N ALA A 55 -7.08 -9.54 -5.18
CA ALA A 55 -7.95 -10.63 -5.60
C ALA A 55 -7.18 -11.52 -6.58
N HIS A 56 -7.50 -12.77 -6.63
CA HIS A 56 -6.83 -13.76 -7.49
C HIS A 56 -5.43 -14.14 -7.00
N GLY A 57 -5.05 -13.70 -5.80
CA GLY A 57 -3.77 -14.10 -5.22
C GLY A 57 -2.55 -13.38 -5.75
N LYS A 58 -2.74 -12.36 -6.58
CA LYS A 58 -1.61 -11.57 -7.05
C LYS A 58 -1.09 -10.65 -5.96
N ARG A 59 0.21 -10.40 -5.96
CA ARG A 59 0.83 -9.52 -4.98
C ARG A 59 1.67 -8.48 -5.69
N GLY A 60 1.78 -7.31 -5.06
CA GLY A 60 2.63 -6.24 -5.54
C GLY A 60 3.17 -5.44 -4.39
N VAL A 61 4.28 -4.73 -4.61
CA VAL A 61 4.89 -3.88 -3.59
C VAL A 61 4.70 -2.43 -4.00
N PHE A 62 4.16 -1.63 -3.09
CA PHE A 62 3.84 -0.23 -3.36
C PHE A 62 4.28 0.63 -2.19
N LYS A 63 4.60 1.88 -2.51
CA LYS A 63 4.97 2.87 -1.50
C LYS A 63 3.74 3.50 -0.88
N ASP A 64 3.89 4.06 0.31
CA ASP A 64 2.81 4.71 1.05
C ASP A 64 1.98 5.62 0.15
N TYR A 65 2.65 6.48 -0.60
CA TYR A 65 1.94 7.52 -1.35
C TYR A 65 1.24 6.98 -2.59
N GLU A 66 1.45 5.70 -2.91
CA GLU A 66 0.78 5.08 -4.05
C GLU A 66 -0.52 4.43 -3.66
N LEU A 67 -0.87 4.47 -2.37
CA LEU A 67 -2.02 3.75 -1.84
C LEU A 67 -3.03 4.71 -1.24
N ILE A 68 -4.30 4.37 -1.40
CA ILE A 68 -5.41 5.09 -0.78
C ILE A 68 -6.03 4.16 0.24
N LEU A 69 -6.16 4.62 1.48
CA LEU A 69 -6.78 3.82 2.52
C LEU A 69 -8.29 3.76 2.28
N ILE A 70 -8.83 2.55 2.19
CA ILE A 70 -10.26 2.33 2.03
C ILE A 70 -10.89 2.02 3.38
N SER A 71 -10.28 1.10 4.13
CA SER A 71 -10.82 0.68 5.41
C SER A 71 -9.70 0.21 6.31
N LYS A 72 -9.67 0.72 7.54
CA LYS A 72 -8.68 0.29 8.52
C LYS A 72 -9.10 -1.04 9.13
N THR A 73 -8.10 -1.84 9.46
CA THR A 73 -8.37 -3.03 10.24
C THR A 73 -8.87 -2.61 11.63
N THR A 74 -9.80 -3.35 12.16
CA THR A 74 -10.44 -2.97 13.42
C THR A 74 -10.17 -3.97 14.53
N ASP A 75 -9.14 -4.72 14.46
CA ASP A 75 -8.84 -5.68 15.49
C ASP A 75 -8.29 -4.96 16.70
N HIS A 76 -8.89 -4.91 17.68
CA HIS A 76 -8.35 -4.35 18.88
C HIS A 76 -9.18 -4.72 20.03
N LYS A 77 -9.01 -4.79 19.73
CA LYS A 77 -9.43 -4.89 20.49
C LYS A 77 -9.67 -4.86 21.31
N LYS A 78 -9.90 -5.04 21.49
CA LYS A 78 -10.18 -4.89 22.02
C LYS A 78 -10.03 -5.02 22.54
#